data_df928231dfab5d40a637b6c7549688f4
#
_entry.id   df928231dfab5d40a637b6c7549688f4
#
_cell.length_a   1.000
_cell.length_b   1.000
_cell.length_c   1.000
_cell.angle_alpha   90.00
_cell.angle_beta   90.00
_cell.angle_gamma   90.00
#
_symmetry.space_group_name_H-M   'P 1'
#
loop_
_entity.id
_entity.type
_entity.pdbx_description
1 polymer ?
#
loop_
_entity_poly.entity_id
_entity_poly.type
_entity_poly.pdbx_seq_one_letter_code
_entity_poly.pdbx_strand_id
1 'polypeptide(L)'
;KYPFLDDIWNKYNFDKDLEVSEVNNQIISSCDGIIGYNDDNIVNHKKVCKKLLRNLKLLHSGSYRGGEFVKCCNNIYNWLYYEISEHNISDDTINNIFAVSKQIIKKQGLLDCPYFTFNIGLLEPEKLVMLRIFNNNIDDIQEFLKKEINSNTCSCQKFMNKCVDIYKRMHGDHCSKGDITIPPKKVTCEIVNNFKTYYEAYLSKEMIKYELPELYSNTPINIIDGCPSEEIKSGQASPVQRNQSDRSIIQSSSHALGAMAGIPPFLALIYK
;
A
#
# COMPACT_ATOMS: atom_id res chain seq x y z
N LYS A 1 -2.24 -4.96 3.69
CA LYS A 1 -2.53 -4.77 2.25
C LYS A 1 -4.01 -5.01 1.99
N TYR A 2 -4.62 -4.23 1.10
CA TYR A 2 -6.02 -4.39 0.71
C TYR A 2 -6.14 -5.40 -0.43
N PRO A 3 -6.99 -6.45 -0.34
CA PRO A 3 -7.09 -7.51 -1.36
C PRO A 3 -7.36 -7.02 -2.78
N PHE A 4 -8.19 -5.99 -2.98
CA PHE A 4 -8.48 -5.44 -4.31
C PHE A 4 -7.24 -4.87 -5.04
N LEU A 5 -6.17 -4.51 -4.31
CA LEU A 5 -4.91 -4.05 -4.91
C LEU A 5 -4.20 -5.16 -5.67
N ASP A 6 -4.41 -6.41 -5.28
CA ASP A 6 -3.85 -7.55 -6.01
C ASP A 6 -4.46 -7.64 -7.41
N ASP A 7 -5.76 -7.36 -7.57
CA ASP A 7 -6.39 -7.32 -8.89
C ASP A 7 -5.83 -6.20 -9.78
N ILE A 8 -5.51 -5.02 -9.18
CA ILE A 8 -4.86 -3.93 -9.92
C ILE A 8 -3.44 -4.33 -10.36
N TRP A 9 -2.65 -4.90 -9.44
CA TRP A 9 -1.25 -5.25 -9.72
C TRP A 9 -1.11 -6.49 -10.59
N ASN A 10 -2.07 -7.41 -10.56
CA ASN A 10 -2.11 -8.56 -11.46
C ASN A 10 -2.26 -8.16 -12.93
N LYS A 11 -2.83 -6.98 -13.24
CA LYS A 11 -2.83 -6.43 -14.60
C LYS A 11 -1.42 -6.26 -15.16
N TYR A 12 -0.44 -6.00 -14.27
CA TYR A 12 0.97 -5.79 -14.60
C TYR A 12 1.86 -7.02 -14.28
N ASN A 13 1.30 -8.04 -13.63
CA ASN A 13 2.02 -9.25 -13.19
C ASN A 13 3.26 -8.94 -12.32
N PHE A 14 3.20 -7.94 -11.43
CA PHE A 14 4.36 -7.53 -10.62
C PHE A 14 4.89 -8.66 -9.73
N ASP A 15 4.04 -9.54 -9.24
CA ASP A 15 4.39 -10.66 -8.36
C ASP A 15 4.86 -11.91 -9.09
N LYS A 16 4.84 -11.92 -10.44
CA LYS A 16 5.33 -13.06 -11.20
C LYS A 16 6.84 -13.26 -10.97
N ASP A 17 7.21 -14.48 -10.59
CA ASP A 17 8.61 -14.83 -10.41
C ASP A 17 9.37 -14.79 -11.75
N LEU A 18 10.67 -14.51 -11.67
CA LEU A 18 11.54 -14.52 -12.83
C LEU A 18 11.85 -15.97 -13.22
N GLU A 19 11.52 -16.33 -14.46
CA GLU A 19 11.89 -17.65 -15.01
C GLU A 19 13.40 -17.74 -15.26
N VAL A 20 13.99 -18.87 -14.90
CA VAL A 20 15.40 -19.13 -15.16
C VAL A 20 15.59 -19.38 -16.66
N SER A 21 16.31 -18.49 -17.34
CA SER A 21 16.62 -18.57 -18.77
C SER A 21 17.91 -17.78 -19.06
N GLU A 22 18.56 -18.04 -20.17
CA GLU A 22 19.75 -17.30 -20.59
C GLU A 22 19.51 -15.79 -20.65
N VAL A 23 18.34 -15.36 -21.13
CA VAL A 23 17.94 -13.95 -21.22
C VAL A 23 17.81 -13.28 -19.85
N ASN A 24 17.56 -14.06 -18.82
CA ASN A 24 17.36 -13.59 -17.45
C ASN A 24 18.59 -13.79 -16.54
N ASN A 25 19.64 -14.47 -17.04
CA ASN A 25 20.86 -14.74 -16.25
C ASN A 25 21.52 -13.45 -15.74
N GLN A 26 21.49 -12.36 -16.54
CA GLN A 26 22.04 -11.09 -16.11
C GLN A 26 21.28 -10.50 -14.91
N ILE A 27 19.96 -10.62 -14.87
CA ILE A 27 19.14 -10.19 -13.72
C ILE A 27 19.48 -11.03 -12.49
N ILE A 28 19.56 -12.36 -12.67
CA ILE A 28 19.83 -13.29 -11.58
C ILE A 28 21.18 -13.01 -10.95
N SER A 29 22.25 -12.94 -11.78
CA SER A 29 23.61 -12.66 -11.30
C SER A 29 23.75 -11.29 -10.67
N SER A 30 23.03 -10.27 -11.19
CA SER A 30 23.04 -8.93 -10.59
C SER A 30 22.41 -8.93 -9.19
N CYS A 31 21.26 -9.60 -9.01
CA CYS A 31 20.64 -9.72 -7.68
C CYS A 31 21.49 -10.52 -6.70
N ASP A 32 22.18 -11.55 -7.18
CA ASP A 32 23.11 -12.33 -6.35
C ASP A 32 24.33 -11.51 -5.91
N GLY A 33 24.76 -10.53 -6.72
CA GLY A 33 25.85 -9.62 -6.38
C GLY A 33 25.42 -8.47 -5.45
N ILE A 34 24.16 -7.97 -5.57
CA ILE A 34 23.65 -6.89 -4.72
C ILE A 34 23.34 -7.39 -3.32
N ILE A 35 22.69 -8.55 -3.22
CA ILE A 35 22.25 -9.14 -1.96
C ILE A 35 23.34 -10.07 -1.43
N GLY A 36 24.09 -9.59 -0.44
CA GLY A 36 25.21 -10.33 0.15
C GLY A 36 24.80 -11.58 0.92
N TYR A 37 25.75 -12.51 1.12
CA TYR A 37 25.51 -13.76 1.87
C TYR A 37 25.20 -13.57 3.35
N ASN A 38 25.49 -12.41 3.92
CA ASN A 38 25.26 -12.09 5.33
C ASN A 38 23.89 -11.40 5.57
N ASP A 39 23.00 -11.37 4.58
CA ASP A 39 21.68 -10.81 4.68
C ASP A 39 20.76 -11.81 5.39
N ASP A 40 20.20 -11.42 6.52
CA ASP A 40 19.33 -12.29 7.37
C ASP A 40 18.05 -12.74 6.63
N ASN A 41 17.64 -12.02 5.58
CA ASN A 41 16.46 -12.32 4.78
C ASN A 41 16.79 -12.49 3.28
N ILE A 42 17.98 -13.02 3.01
CA ILE A 42 18.58 -13.14 1.66
C ILE A 42 17.63 -13.71 0.60
N VAL A 43 16.84 -14.72 0.94
CA VAL A 43 15.93 -15.39 0.00
C VAL A 43 14.87 -14.43 -0.50
N ASN A 44 14.20 -13.72 0.42
CA ASN A 44 13.15 -12.77 0.08
C ASN A 44 13.71 -11.51 -0.60
N HIS A 45 14.83 -10.98 -0.11
CA HIS A 45 15.48 -9.81 -0.74
C HIS A 45 15.92 -10.12 -2.18
N LYS A 46 16.49 -11.30 -2.45
CA LYS A 46 16.80 -11.75 -3.81
C LYS A 46 15.56 -11.93 -4.67
N LYS A 47 14.46 -12.43 -4.09
CA LYS A 47 13.18 -12.58 -4.79
C LYS A 47 12.63 -11.23 -5.20
N VAL A 48 12.57 -10.26 -4.28
CA VAL A 48 12.11 -8.88 -4.57
C VAL A 48 13.03 -8.21 -5.60
N CYS A 49 14.35 -8.33 -5.47
CA CYS A 49 15.30 -7.81 -6.46
C CYS A 49 14.99 -8.34 -7.87
N LYS A 50 14.83 -9.66 -8.03
CA LYS A 50 14.52 -10.29 -9.32
C LYS A 50 13.20 -9.81 -9.91
N LYS A 51 12.15 -9.74 -9.09
CA LYS A 51 10.84 -9.20 -9.49
C LYS A 51 10.95 -7.73 -9.92
N LEU A 52 11.62 -6.89 -9.13
CA LEU A 52 11.78 -5.47 -9.43
C LEU A 52 12.53 -5.24 -10.75
N LEU A 53 13.67 -5.89 -10.96
CA LEU A 53 14.44 -5.78 -12.21
C LEU A 53 13.65 -6.30 -13.42
N ARG A 54 12.88 -7.38 -13.25
CA ARG A 54 11.96 -7.87 -14.29
C ARG A 54 10.89 -6.84 -14.62
N ASN A 55 10.25 -6.26 -13.62
CA ASN A 55 9.17 -5.28 -13.81
C ASN A 55 9.69 -4.01 -14.49
N LEU A 56 10.85 -3.52 -14.09
CA LEU A 56 11.53 -2.40 -14.74
C LEU A 56 11.92 -2.73 -16.20
N LYS A 57 12.41 -3.95 -16.47
CA LYS A 57 12.72 -4.41 -17.84
C LYS A 57 11.46 -4.42 -18.71
N LEU A 58 10.32 -4.93 -18.19
CA LEU A 58 9.05 -4.93 -18.92
C LEU A 58 8.54 -3.51 -19.15
N LEU A 59 8.62 -2.63 -18.16
CA LEU A 59 8.24 -1.22 -18.29
C LEU A 59 9.00 -0.55 -19.44
N HIS A 60 10.30 -0.80 -19.57
CA HIS A 60 11.17 -0.20 -20.59
C HIS A 60 11.22 -0.98 -21.91
N SER A 61 10.50 -2.09 -22.07
CA SER A 61 10.47 -2.89 -23.29
C SER A 61 9.66 -2.29 -24.45
N GLY A 62 9.05 -1.11 -24.24
CA GLY A 62 8.18 -0.47 -25.21
C GLY A 62 6.71 -0.93 -25.19
N SER A 63 6.36 -1.85 -24.28
CA SER A 63 5.00 -2.33 -24.08
C SER A 63 4.08 -1.24 -23.50
N TYR A 64 4.63 -0.33 -22.71
CA TYR A 64 3.92 0.80 -22.11
C TYR A 64 4.37 2.12 -22.70
N ARG A 65 3.44 3.03 -23.03
CA ARG A 65 3.74 4.33 -23.65
C ARG A 65 2.92 5.44 -23.00
N GLY A 66 3.44 6.68 -23.05
CA GLY A 66 2.74 7.86 -22.56
C GLY A 66 2.20 7.71 -21.14
N GLY A 67 0.93 7.96 -20.93
CA GLY A 67 0.26 7.87 -19.64
C GLY A 67 0.31 6.47 -19.01
N GLU A 68 0.24 5.41 -19.81
CA GLU A 68 0.34 4.03 -19.34
C GLU A 68 1.72 3.71 -18.76
N PHE A 69 2.79 4.25 -19.35
CA PHE A 69 4.13 4.12 -18.79
C PHE A 69 4.21 4.77 -17.40
N VAL A 70 3.68 5.99 -17.26
CA VAL A 70 3.68 6.73 -15.99
C VAL A 70 2.84 5.99 -14.95
N LYS A 71 1.64 5.50 -15.33
CA LYS A 71 0.76 4.72 -14.46
C LYS A 71 1.43 3.43 -13.98
N CYS A 72 2.06 2.70 -14.90
CA CYS A 72 2.79 1.47 -14.57
C CYS A 72 3.99 1.74 -13.65
N CYS A 73 4.82 2.77 -13.95
CA CYS A 73 5.94 3.19 -13.11
C CYS A 73 5.48 3.52 -11.69
N ASN A 74 4.45 4.33 -11.53
CA ASN A 74 3.89 4.66 -10.23
C ASN A 74 3.36 3.43 -9.48
N ASN A 75 2.74 2.48 -10.19
CA ASN A 75 2.28 1.23 -9.58
C ASN A 75 3.43 0.30 -9.17
N ILE A 76 4.55 0.29 -9.89
CA ILE A 76 5.78 -0.40 -9.44
C ILE A 76 6.25 0.18 -8.10
N TYR A 77 6.24 1.51 -7.92
CA TYR A 77 6.59 2.12 -6.63
C TYR A 77 5.63 1.75 -5.51
N ASN A 78 4.32 1.77 -5.78
CA ASN A 78 3.32 1.42 -4.79
C ASN A 78 3.46 -0.06 -4.36
N TRP A 79 3.69 -0.97 -5.31
CA TRP A 79 3.99 -2.38 -5.06
C TRP A 79 5.29 -2.53 -4.25
N LEU A 80 6.36 -1.86 -4.67
CA LEU A 80 7.67 -1.90 -4.01
C LEU A 80 7.61 -1.42 -2.55
N TYR A 81 6.80 -0.41 -2.24
CA TYR A 81 6.60 0.04 -0.86
C TYR A 81 6.13 -1.08 0.07
N TYR A 82 5.19 -1.91 -0.40
CA TYR A 82 4.72 -3.05 0.38
C TYR A 82 5.79 -4.14 0.51
N GLU A 83 6.53 -4.44 -0.56
CA GLU A 83 7.64 -5.39 -0.52
C GLU A 83 8.75 -4.97 0.45
N ILE A 84 9.11 -3.67 0.43
CA ILE A 84 10.08 -3.09 1.38
C ILE A 84 9.58 -3.26 2.82
N SER A 85 8.33 -2.92 3.07
CA SER A 85 7.72 -2.99 4.41
C SER A 85 7.58 -4.43 4.92
N GLU A 86 7.19 -5.36 4.05
CA GLU A 86 6.97 -6.77 4.40
C GLU A 86 8.29 -7.50 4.70
N HIS A 87 9.32 -7.20 3.92
CA HIS A 87 10.61 -7.90 3.97
C HIS A 87 11.72 -7.11 4.66
N ASN A 88 11.43 -5.89 5.15
CA ASN A 88 12.39 -5.00 5.80
C ASN A 88 13.66 -4.73 4.96
N ILE A 89 13.46 -4.40 3.69
CA ILE A 89 14.56 -4.14 2.75
C ILE A 89 15.11 -2.73 2.97
N SER A 90 16.42 -2.58 3.07
CA SER A 90 17.05 -1.28 3.27
C SER A 90 16.96 -0.38 2.02
N ASP A 91 16.91 0.94 2.24
CA ASP A 91 16.95 1.93 1.16
C ASP A 91 18.22 1.79 0.31
N ASP A 92 19.37 1.44 0.92
CA ASP A 92 20.62 1.22 0.19
C ASP A 92 20.51 0.02 -0.77
N THR A 93 19.89 -1.06 -0.34
CA THR A 93 19.64 -2.21 -1.20
C THR A 93 18.78 -1.82 -2.40
N ILE A 94 17.70 -1.09 -2.18
CA ILE A 94 16.82 -0.62 -3.27
C ILE A 94 17.56 0.36 -4.21
N ASN A 95 18.33 1.29 -3.68
CA ASN A 95 19.17 2.20 -4.47
C ASN A 95 20.14 1.43 -5.37
N ASN A 96 20.79 0.37 -4.84
CA ASN A 96 21.69 -0.47 -5.60
C ASN A 96 20.97 -1.23 -6.73
N ILE A 97 19.76 -1.74 -6.48
CA ILE A 97 18.94 -2.39 -7.52
C ILE A 97 18.61 -1.41 -8.65
N PHE A 98 18.19 -0.18 -8.33
CA PHE A 98 17.92 0.83 -9.35
C PHE A 98 19.19 1.28 -10.09
N ALA A 99 20.34 1.40 -9.42
CA ALA A 99 21.61 1.71 -10.06
C ALA A 99 22.01 0.63 -11.09
N VAL A 100 21.86 -0.64 -10.71
CA VAL A 100 22.13 -1.78 -11.60
C VAL A 100 21.10 -1.83 -12.73
N SER A 101 19.82 -1.52 -12.47
CA SER A 101 18.79 -1.51 -13.51
C SER A 101 19.15 -0.59 -14.66
N LYS A 102 19.75 0.59 -14.38
CA LYS A 102 20.21 1.54 -15.41
C LYS A 102 21.31 0.97 -16.31
N GLN A 103 22.08 0.00 -15.80
CA GLN A 103 23.19 -0.62 -16.56
C GLN A 103 22.71 -1.77 -17.44
N ILE A 104 21.75 -2.58 -16.94
CA ILE A 104 21.33 -3.82 -17.60
C ILE A 104 20.08 -3.69 -18.46
N ILE A 105 19.24 -2.66 -18.22
CA ILE A 105 17.98 -2.46 -18.94
C ILE A 105 18.19 -1.48 -20.09
N LYS A 106 18.02 -1.97 -21.32
CA LYS A 106 17.98 -1.11 -22.51
C LYS A 106 16.62 -0.42 -22.62
N LYS A 107 16.62 0.89 -22.53
CA LYS A 107 15.42 1.70 -22.68
C LYS A 107 15.02 1.80 -24.15
N GLN A 108 13.75 1.54 -24.46
CA GLN A 108 13.19 1.69 -25.81
C GLN A 108 12.41 3.01 -25.99
N GLY A 109 12.59 3.99 -25.12
CA GLY A 109 11.90 5.28 -25.18
C GLY A 109 12.58 6.36 -24.36
N LEU A 110 12.02 7.58 -24.44
CA LEU A 110 12.54 8.75 -23.73
C LEU A 110 12.08 8.82 -22.27
N LEU A 111 11.02 8.08 -21.91
CA LEU A 111 10.47 8.09 -20.56
C LEU A 111 11.37 7.30 -19.60
N ASP A 112 11.51 7.82 -18.41
CA ASP A 112 12.26 7.20 -17.33
C ASP A 112 11.36 6.92 -16.12
N CYS A 113 11.74 5.94 -15.32
CA CYS A 113 11.13 5.59 -14.04
C CYS A 113 12.21 5.70 -12.96
N PRO A 114 12.61 6.95 -12.58
CA PRO A 114 13.69 7.16 -11.64
C PRO A 114 13.24 6.79 -10.23
N TYR A 115 14.09 6.08 -9.49
CA TYR A 115 13.82 5.84 -8.07
C TYR A 115 14.01 7.12 -7.26
N PHE A 116 13.08 7.34 -6.35
CA PHE A 116 13.22 8.28 -5.26
C PHE A 116 12.83 7.57 -3.96
N THR A 117 13.59 7.81 -2.91
CA THR A 117 13.34 7.19 -1.61
C THR A 117 12.01 7.68 -1.05
N PHE A 118 11.16 6.76 -0.59
CA PHE A 118 9.83 7.10 -0.05
C PHE A 118 9.88 8.07 1.12
N ASN A 119 10.98 8.05 1.89
CA ASN A 119 11.15 8.82 3.12
C ASN A 119 11.76 10.21 2.90
N ILE A 120 12.33 10.49 1.73
CA ILE A 120 12.98 11.77 1.46
C ILE A 120 12.02 12.72 0.75
N GLY A 121 11.86 13.91 1.31
CA GLY A 121 11.10 14.99 0.69
C GLY A 121 9.57 14.87 0.81
N LEU A 122 9.06 14.03 1.71
CA LEU A 122 7.63 13.90 2.02
C LEU A 122 7.39 14.00 3.53
N LEU A 123 6.26 14.59 3.91
CA LEU A 123 5.73 14.51 5.27
C LEU A 123 4.85 13.27 5.40
N GLU A 124 5.07 12.46 6.42
CA GLU A 124 4.31 11.24 6.70
C GLU A 124 4.15 10.32 5.46
N PRO A 125 5.27 9.85 4.89
CA PRO A 125 5.28 9.15 3.59
C PRO A 125 4.40 7.89 3.56
N GLU A 126 4.28 7.17 4.67
CA GLU A 126 3.44 5.97 4.80
C GLU A 126 1.94 6.26 4.58
N LYS A 127 1.48 7.45 4.95
CA LYS A 127 0.10 7.88 4.69
C LYS A 127 -0.08 8.29 3.23
N LEU A 128 0.91 8.95 2.67
CA LEU A 128 0.86 9.42 1.28
C LEU A 128 0.84 8.29 0.25
N VAL A 129 1.42 7.13 0.56
CA VAL A 129 1.36 5.97 -0.33
C VAL A 129 -0.09 5.59 -0.65
N MET A 130 -0.99 5.62 0.33
CA MET A 130 -2.41 5.32 0.09
C MET A 130 -3.06 6.34 -0.84
N LEU A 131 -2.81 7.64 -0.64
CA LEU A 131 -3.33 8.69 -1.53
C LEU A 131 -2.72 8.60 -2.93
N ARG A 132 -1.47 8.20 -3.06
CA ARG A 132 -0.82 7.96 -4.36
C ARG A 132 -1.42 6.75 -5.09
N ILE A 133 -1.72 5.67 -4.37
CA ILE A 133 -2.43 4.51 -4.94
C ILE A 133 -3.78 4.95 -5.50
N PHE A 134 -4.54 5.73 -4.72
CA PHE A 134 -5.82 6.27 -5.18
C PHE A 134 -5.64 7.14 -6.43
N ASN A 135 -4.77 8.16 -6.37
CA ASN A 135 -4.55 9.10 -7.47
C ASN A 135 -4.15 8.40 -8.78
N ASN A 136 -3.45 7.28 -8.66
CA ASN A 136 -2.91 6.53 -9.79
C ASN A 136 -3.91 5.54 -10.41
N ASN A 137 -4.89 5.09 -9.62
CA ASN A 137 -5.77 4.00 -10.00
C ASN A 137 -7.26 4.38 -9.87
N ILE A 138 -7.59 5.66 -10.04
CA ILE A 138 -8.96 6.16 -9.86
C ILE A 138 -9.97 5.43 -10.77
N ASP A 139 -9.59 5.13 -12.02
CA ASP A 139 -10.46 4.42 -12.96
C ASP A 139 -10.75 3.00 -12.47
N ASP A 140 -9.71 2.29 -12.01
CA ASP A 140 -9.84 0.93 -11.45
C ASP A 140 -10.70 0.94 -10.18
N ILE A 141 -10.50 1.93 -9.31
CA ILE A 141 -11.29 2.12 -8.09
C ILE A 141 -12.76 2.36 -8.41
N GLN A 142 -13.07 3.21 -9.39
CA GLN A 142 -14.43 3.43 -9.86
C GLN A 142 -15.08 2.12 -10.34
N GLU A 143 -14.35 1.30 -11.11
CA GLU A 143 -14.86 0.01 -11.56
C GLU A 143 -15.21 -0.91 -10.39
N PHE A 144 -14.39 -0.96 -9.33
CA PHE A 144 -14.70 -1.73 -8.13
C PHE A 144 -15.95 -1.21 -7.42
N LEU A 145 -16.08 0.11 -7.28
CA LEU A 145 -17.22 0.72 -6.59
C LEU A 145 -18.56 0.59 -7.35
N LYS A 146 -18.53 0.30 -8.65
CA LYS A 146 -19.72 0.02 -9.48
C LYS A 146 -20.16 -1.45 -9.45
N LYS A 147 -19.29 -2.37 -9.03
CA LYS A 147 -19.59 -3.81 -8.99
C LYS A 147 -20.52 -4.20 -7.84
N GLU A 148 -21.07 -5.40 -7.92
CA GLU A 148 -21.83 -6.01 -6.82
C GLU A 148 -20.95 -6.22 -5.59
N ILE A 149 -21.59 -6.28 -4.42
CA ILE A 149 -20.92 -6.46 -3.13
C ILE A 149 -20.17 -7.80 -3.12
N ASN A 150 -18.88 -7.76 -2.90
CA ASN A 150 -18.01 -8.90 -2.68
C ASN A 150 -16.80 -8.50 -1.82
N SER A 151 -15.90 -9.41 -1.53
CA SER A 151 -14.73 -9.15 -0.69
C SER A 151 -13.84 -8.01 -1.23
N ASN A 152 -13.67 -7.92 -2.57
CA ASN A 152 -12.84 -6.89 -3.19
C ASN A 152 -13.52 -5.53 -3.19
N THR A 153 -14.84 -5.45 -3.45
CA THR A 153 -15.58 -4.19 -3.34
C THR A 153 -15.61 -3.68 -1.91
N CYS A 154 -15.81 -4.56 -0.93
CA CYS A 154 -15.71 -4.22 0.49
C CYS A 154 -14.31 -3.74 0.89
N SER A 155 -13.27 -4.40 0.39
CA SER A 155 -11.88 -4.00 0.60
C SER A 155 -11.61 -2.61 -0.02
N CYS A 156 -12.14 -2.35 -1.21
CA CYS A 156 -12.03 -1.06 -1.88
C CYS A 156 -12.72 0.06 -1.09
N GLN A 157 -13.92 -0.20 -0.56
CA GLN A 157 -14.63 0.78 0.29
C GLN A 157 -13.88 1.10 1.58
N LYS A 158 -13.34 0.08 2.27
CA LYS A 158 -12.48 0.28 3.45
C LYS A 158 -11.25 1.13 3.11
N PHE A 159 -10.64 0.87 1.95
CA PHE A 159 -9.52 1.67 1.46
C PHE A 159 -9.94 3.12 1.21
N MET A 160 -11.10 3.37 0.60
CA MET A 160 -11.63 4.71 0.34
C MET A 160 -11.87 5.49 1.62
N ASN A 161 -12.52 4.86 2.62
CA ASN A 161 -12.74 5.48 3.93
C ASN A 161 -11.41 5.89 4.56
N LYS A 162 -10.41 5.01 4.50
CA LYS A 162 -9.07 5.30 5.02
C LYS A 162 -8.36 6.43 4.26
N CYS A 163 -8.51 6.50 2.94
CA CYS A 163 -7.96 7.58 2.13
C CYS A 163 -8.58 8.94 2.50
N VAL A 164 -9.90 8.99 2.73
CA VAL A 164 -10.58 10.22 3.17
C VAL A 164 -10.12 10.66 4.56
N ASP A 165 -9.96 9.73 5.50
CA ASP A 165 -9.42 10.05 6.84
C ASP A 165 -7.98 10.59 6.76
N ILE A 166 -7.14 9.98 5.91
CA ILE A 166 -5.78 10.45 5.67
C ILE A 166 -5.81 11.84 5.05
N TYR A 167 -6.64 12.06 4.03
CA TYR A 167 -6.79 13.36 3.38
C TYR A 167 -7.15 14.44 4.39
N LYS A 168 -8.21 14.26 5.20
CA LYS A 168 -8.68 15.23 6.19
C LYS A 168 -7.54 15.63 7.14
N ARG A 169 -6.81 14.66 7.65
CA ARG A 169 -5.70 14.89 8.57
C ARG A 169 -4.55 15.61 7.90
N MET A 170 -4.03 15.05 6.79
CA MET A 170 -2.89 15.62 6.07
C MET A 170 -3.18 17.04 5.56
N HIS A 171 -4.40 17.27 5.05
CA HIS A 171 -4.82 18.60 4.61
C HIS A 171 -4.89 19.57 5.80
N GLY A 172 -5.50 19.16 6.93
CA GLY A 172 -5.62 20.00 8.13
C GLY A 172 -4.27 20.34 8.75
N ASP A 173 -3.40 19.34 8.90
CA ASP A 173 -2.12 19.49 9.60
C ASP A 173 -1.06 20.19 8.75
N HIS A 174 -1.03 19.93 7.45
CA HIS A 174 0.08 20.33 6.60
C HIS A 174 -0.28 21.30 5.46
N CYS A 175 -1.50 21.21 4.88
CA CYS A 175 -1.79 21.88 3.61
C CYS A 175 -2.80 23.04 3.71
N SER A 176 -3.50 23.19 4.82
CA SER A 176 -4.50 24.26 5.01
C SER A 176 -3.89 25.57 5.46
N LYS A 177 -2.66 25.57 6.02
CA LYS A 177 -2.04 26.75 6.65
C LYS A 177 -0.55 26.86 6.31
N GLY A 178 -0.07 28.12 6.29
CA GLY A 178 1.34 28.45 6.10
C GLY A 178 1.82 28.29 4.65
N ASP A 179 3.12 28.53 4.45
CA ASP A 179 3.74 28.46 3.13
C ASP A 179 3.85 27.01 2.64
N ILE A 180 3.17 26.71 1.55
CA ILE A 180 3.17 25.38 0.90
C ILE A 180 4.15 25.29 -0.27
N THR A 181 4.94 26.33 -0.51
CA THR A 181 5.88 26.38 -1.66
C THR A 181 7.20 25.67 -1.38
N ILE A 182 7.50 25.41 -0.11
CA ILE A 182 8.79 24.84 0.33
C ILE A 182 8.70 23.31 0.38
N PRO A 183 9.64 22.56 -0.26
CA PRO A 183 9.78 21.13 -0.04
C PRO A 183 10.18 20.83 1.43
N PRO A 184 9.68 19.73 2.03
CA PRO A 184 8.85 18.64 1.48
C PRO A 184 7.34 18.91 1.46
N LYS A 185 6.91 20.02 2.06
CA LYS A 185 5.49 20.38 2.20
C LYS A 185 4.81 20.55 0.86
N LYS A 186 5.48 21.18 -0.13
CA LYS A 186 4.95 21.35 -1.49
C LYS A 186 4.54 20.03 -2.11
N VAL A 187 5.46 19.06 -2.18
CA VAL A 187 5.20 17.75 -2.80
C VAL A 187 4.13 16.96 -2.05
N THR A 188 4.16 17.02 -0.72
CA THR A 188 3.14 16.43 0.13
C THR A 188 1.75 17.00 -0.21
N CYS A 189 1.62 18.32 -0.26
CA CYS A 189 0.34 18.97 -0.52
C CYS A 189 -0.14 18.82 -1.98
N GLU A 190 0.75 18.66 -2.94
CA GLU A 190 0.39 18.26 -4.31
C GLU A 190 -0.31 16.89 -4.33
N ILE A 191 0.21 15.89 -3.62
CA ILE A 191 -0.41 14.56 -3.53
C ILE A 191 -1.78 14.64 -2.85
N VAL A 192 -1.88 15.38 -1.75
CA VAL A 192 -3.11 15.57 -0.97
C VAL A 192 -4.18 16.30 -1.79
N ASN A 193 -3.81 17.36 -2.51
CA ASN A 193 -4.73 18.14 -3.33
C ASN A 193 -5.18 17.37 -4.59
N ASN A 194 -4.30 16.56 -5.18
CA ASN A 194 -4.67 15.68 -6.28
C ASN A 194 -5.71 14.65 -5.85
N PHE A 195 -5.58 14.09 -4.64
CA PHE A 195 -6.61 13.20 -4.09
C PHE A 195 -7.98 13.89 -4.05
N LYS A 196 -8.05 15.10 -3.48
CA LYS A 196 -9.30 15.89 -3.46
C LYS A 196 -9.87 16.10 -4.86
N THR A 197 -9.03 16.57 -5.78
CA THR A 197 -9.45 16.87 -7.15
C THR A 197 -10.01 15.64 -7.85
N TYR A 198 -9.34 14.50 -7.75
CA TYR A 198 -9.83 13.26 -8.36
C TYR A 198 -11.07 12.71 -7.65
N TYR A 199 -11.11 12.79 -6.33
CA TYR A 199 -12.28 12.38 -5.56
C TYR A 199 -13.54 13.14 -6.00
N GLU A 200 -13.47 14.47 -6.04
CA GLU A 200 -14.57 15.35 -6.42
C GLU A 200 -14.94 15.24 -7.91
N ALA A 201 -13.95 15.08 -8.79
CA ALA A 201 -14.18 15.02 -10.22
C ALA A 201 -14.77 13.69 -10.71
N TYR A 202 -14.30 12.58 -10.15
CA TYR A 202 -14.60 11.25 -10.66
C TYR A 202 -15.58 10.46 -9.82
N LEU A 203 -15.57 10.60 -8.48
CA LEU A 203 -16.41 9.79 -7.62
C LEU A 203 -17.75 10.46 -7.27
N SER A 204 -17.76 11.76 -7.07
CA SER A 204 -18.97 12.47 -6.66
C SER A 204 -20.07 12.56 -7.72
N LYS A 205 -19.74 12.32 -8.99
CA LYS A 205 -20.65 12.46 -10.15
C LYS A 205 -21.14 11.14 -10.74
N GLU A 206 -20.61 10.03 -10.26
CA GLU A 206 -20.90 8.71 -10.81
C GLU A 206 -22.03 8.03 -10.04
N MET A 207 -22.78 7.14 -10.72
CA MET A 207 -23.74 6.23 -10.09
C MET A 207 -22.97 5.12 -9.36
N ILE A 208 -22.44 5.46 -8.19
CA ILE A 208 -21.81 4.51 -7.28
C ILE A 208 -22.89 3.90 -6.41
N LYS A 209 -22.88 2.58 -6.24
CA LYS A 209 -23.90 1.84 -5.48
C LYS A 209 -23.78 2.03 -3.95
N TYR A 210 -22.78 2.76 -3.49
CA TYR A 210 -22.42 2.89 -2.08
C TYR A 210 -22.31 4.35 -1.68
N GLU A 211 -22.65 4.63 -0.42
CA GLU A 211 -22.44 5.95 0.14
C GLU A 211 -20.93 6.19 0.35
N LEU A 212 -20.41 7.21 -0.33
CA LEU A 212 -19.02 7.60 -0.20
C LEU A 212 -18.83 8.57 0.96
N PRO A 213 -17.70 8.49 1.70
CA PRO A 213 -17.42 9.42 2.79
C PRO A 213 -17.28 10.86 2.29
N GLU A 214 -17.93 11.80 2.95
CA GLU A 214 -17.79 13.22 2.63
C GLU A 214 -16.42 13.76 3.05
N LEU A 215 -15.75 14.53 2.17
CA LEU A 215 -14.44 15.12 2.46
C LEU A 215 -14.46 16.15 3.59
N TYR A 216 -15.60 16.80 3.82
CA TYR A 216 -15.73 17.91 4.76
C TYR A 216 -16.58 17.59 6.01
N SER A 217 -17.25 16.45 6.02
CA SER A 217 -18.02 16.00 7.18
C SER A 217 -17.11 15.40 8.24
N ASN A 218 -17.38 15.68 9.50
CA ASN A 218 -16.76 15.03 10.64
C ASN A 218 -17.47 13.73 11.04
N THR A 219 -18.49 13.32 10.30
CA THR A 219 -19.25 12.11 10.59
C THR A 219 -18.39 10.91 10.18
N PRO A 220 -18.00 10.01 11.11
CA PRO A 220 -17.32 8.80 10.73
C PRO A 220 -18.30 7.87 10.01
N ILE A 221 -17.96 7.44 8.81
CA ILE A 221 -18.69 6.36 8.14
C ILE A 221 -18.16 5.05 8.71
N ASN A 222 -18.86 4.53 9.72
CA ASN A 222 -18.42 3.34 10.45
C ASN A 222 -18.99 2.03 9.89
N ILE A 223 -19.98 2.08 8.99
CA ILE A 223 -20.68 0.90 8.50
C ILE A 223 -20.63 0.89 6.98
N ILE A 224 -20.04 -0.13 6.44
CA ILE A 224 -20.12 -0.46 5.01
C ILE A 224 -21.24 -1.48 4.91
N ASP A 225 -22.45 -1.02 4.58
CA ASP A 225 -23.63 -1.87 4.47
C ASP A 225 -23.39 -3.02 3.48
N GLY A 226 -23.70 -4.23 3.92
CA GLY A 226 -23.55 -5.45 3.13
C GLY A 226 -22.14 -6.05 3.09
N CYS A 227 -21.15 -5.43 3.74
CA CYS A 227 -19.83 -6.03 3.88
C CYS A 227 -19.71 -6.84 5.18
N PRO A 228 -19.07 -8.03 5.14
CA PRO A 228 -18.84 -8.82 6.34
C PRO A 228 -18.07 -8.00 7.37
N SER A 229 -18.57 -7.92 8.61
CA SER A 229 -17.77 -7.47 9.75
C SER A 229 -16.59 -8.42 9.90
N GLU A 230 -15.39 -7.91 10.11
CA GLU A 230 -14.26 -8.73 10.51
C GLU A 230 -14.57 -9.30 11.91
N GLU A 231 -15.09 -10.54 11.94
CA GLU A 231 -15.07 -11.29 13.20
C GLU A 231 -13.61 -11.43 13.62
N ILE A 232 -13.30 -10.84 14.76
CA ILE A 232 -12.04 -11.09 15.46
C ILE A 232 -11.99 -12.61 15.65
N LYS A 233 -11.11 -13.29 14.94
CA LYS A 233 -10.78 -14.68 15.19
C LYS A 233 -10.07 -14.78 16.53
N SER A 234 -10.83 -14.64 17.61
CA SER A 234 -10.45 -15.11 18.92
C SER A 234 -10.58 -16.63 18.90
N GLY A 235 -9.48 -17.31 19.24
CA GLY A 235 -9.25 -18.74 19.09
C GLY A 235 -10.45 -19.62 19.42
N GLN A 236 -10.68 -20.59 18.56
CA GLN A 236 -11.57 -21.72 18.79
C GLN A 236 -11.10 -22.50 20.01
N ALA A 237 -11.81 -22.30 21.12
CA ALA A 237 -11.87 -23.30 22.19
C ALA A 237 -13.01 -24.28 21.85
N SER A 238 -12.67 -25.55 21.70
CA SER A 238 -13.60 -26.63 21.45
C SER A 238 -14.71 -26.70 22.51
N PRO A 239 -15.95 -27.08 22.16
CA PRO A 239 -17.03 -27.18 23.13
C PRO A 239 -16.85 -28.41 24.00
N VAL A 240 -16.56 -28.21 25.28
CA VAL A 240 -16.67 -29.25 26.32
C VAL A 240 -18.14 -29.31 26.74
N GLN A 241 -18.73 -30.48 26.61
CA GLN A 241 -20.06 -30.82 27.11
C GLN A 241 -20.15 -30.51 28.62
N ARG A 242 -21.15 -29.71 29.01
CA ARG A 242 -21.51 -29.50 30.41
C ARG A 242 -22.67 -30.42 30.79
N ASN A 243 -22.40 -31.32 31.72
CA ASN A 243 -23.42 -31.90 32.56
C ASN A 243 -23.78 -30.94 33.68
N GLN A 244 -25.08 -30.82 33.94
CA GLN A 244 -25.67 -30.03 35.05
C GLN A 244 -25.34 -30.62 36.41
N SER A 245 -25.02 -29.84 37.39
CA SER A 245 -25.72 -29.76 38.69
C SER A 245 -25.12 -28.68 39.63
N ASP A 246 -26.04 -27.91 40.14
CA ASP A 246 -26.21 -27.26 41.45
C ASP A 246 -25.14 -26.35 42.11
N ARG A 247 -25.68 -25.13 42.35
CA ARG A 247 -25.64 -24.24 43.53
C ARG A 247 -24.29 -23.76 44.12
N SER A 248 -24.04 -22.47 44.18
CA SER A 248 -24.33 -21.45 45.19
C SER A 248 -23.39 -20.22 45.08
N ILE A 249 -24.02 -19.07 45.17
CA ILE A 249 -23.66 -17.75 45.72
C ILE A 249 -22.22 -17.60 46.27
N ILE A 250 -21.50 -16.50 45.85
CA ILE A 250 -20.96 -15.41 46.67
C ILE A 250 -20.16 -14.42 45.77
N GLN A 251 -20.62 -13.18 45.80
CA GLN A 251 -20.07 -11.84 45.70
C GLN A 251 -18.57 -11.58 45.39
N SER A 252 -18.48 -10.57 44.47
CA SER A 252 -17.59 -9.40 44.50
C SER A 252 -16.12 -9.56 44.22
N SER A 253 -15.63 -8.94 43.19
CA SER A 253 -15.04 -7.61 43.19
C SER A 253 -14.40 -7.31 41.84
N SER A 254 -14.63 -6.09 41.39
CA SER A 254 -14.12 -5.40 40.23
C SER A 254 -12.58 -5.34 40.22
N HIS A 255 -11.97 -5.74 39.15
CA HIS A 255 -10.75 -5.08 38.65
C HIS A 255 -10.77 -5.05 37.14
N ALA A 256 -11.06 -3.87 36.61
CA ALA A 256 -10.81 -3.50 35.24
C ALA A 256 -9.30 -3.45 35.01
N LEU A 257 -8.78 -4.37 34.22
CA LEU A 257 -7.45 -4.22 33.62
C LEU A 257 -7.64 -4.15 32.12
N GLY A 258 -7.49 -2.94 31.58
CA GLY A 258 -7.50 -2.66 30.18
C GLY A 258 -6.42 -3.46 29.45
N ALA A 259 -6.86 -4.29 28.52
CA ALA A 259 -5.98 -4.88 27.53
C ALA A 259 -5.62 -3.77 26.53
N MET A 260 -4.46 -3.16 26.68
CA MET A 260 -3.79 -2.42 25.64
C MET A 260 -3.42 -3.42 24.54
N ALA A 261 -4.16 -3.39 23.45
CA ALA A 261 -3.79 -4.10 22.23
C ALA A 261 -2.45 -3.55 21.75
N GLY A 262 -1.47 -4.44 21.66
CA GLY A 262 -0.08 -4.11 21.36
C GLY A 262 0.08 -3.40 20.03
N ILE A 263 0.71 -2.25 20.09
CA ILE A 263 1.34 -1.59 18.95
C ILE A 263 2.56 -2.46 18.56
N PRO A 264 2.76 -2.81 17.29
CA PRO A 264 3.96 -3.52 16.87
C PRO A 264 5.22 -2.73 17.23
N PRO A 265 6.33 -3.37 17.61
CA PRO A 265 7.51 -2.71 18.18
C PRO A 265 8.39 -1.92 17.19
N PHE A 266 7.84 -1.42 16.10
CA PHE A 266 8.60 -0.75 15.04
C PHE A 266 8.88 0.74 15.27
N LEU A 267 8.40 1.34 16.37
CA LEU A 267 8.61 2.77 16.65
C LEU A 267 9.73 3.11 17.65
N ALA A 268 10.52 2.13 18.10
CA ALA A 268 11.51 2.34 19.17
C ALA A 268 12.96 2.58 18.70
N LEU A 269 13.24 2.66 17.40
CA LEU A 269 14.61 2.73 16.88
C LEU A 269 14.99 4.02 16.12
N ILE A 270 14.19 5.09 16.19
CA ILE A 270 14.57 6.37 15.56
C ILE A 270 14.69 7.48 16.61
N TYR A 271 15.41 7.23 17.71
CA TYR A 271 16.00 8.29 18.54
C TYR A 271 17.27 7.77 19.21
N LYS A 272 18.37 7.92 18.51
CA LYS A 272 19.70 8.21 19.08
C LYS A 272 20.56 8.88 18.02
#